data_dedaa08f2534e1574eeb1b7bc710a404
#
_entry.id   dedaa08f2534e1574eeb1b7bc710a404
#
_cell.length_a   1.000
_cell.length_b   1.000
_cell.length_c   1.000
_cell.angle_alpha   90.00
_cell.angle_beta   90.00
_cell.angle_gamma   90.00
#
_symmetry.space_group_name_H-M   'P 1'
#
loop_
_entity.id
_entity.type
_entity.pdbx_description
1 polymer ?
#
loop_
_entity_poly.entity_id
_entity_poly.type
_entity_poly.pdbx_seq_one_letter_code
_entity_poly.pdbx_strand_id
1 'polypeptide(L)'
;MTYEVKTLNIRGSDMDCLVFKPEREGPFPGVVVAQHIPNAHDGLEADPFTIDIGNKFVAKGYACVIPFIFHWWPAGTDLAIKRAEWDDAKTVADLDAAYGLLTSLDGIDPNRIAIMGHCWGGRMSWLGACHNPQYKVL
;
A
#
# COMPACT_ATOMS: atom_id res chain seq x y z
N MET A 1 -15.36 -10.30 2.19
CA MET A 1 -14.30 -9.99 3.14
C MET A 1 -14.18 -8.49 3.36
N THR A 2 -13.99 -8.06 4.57
CA THR A 2 -14.01 -6.64 4.93
C THR A 2 -12.62 -6.06 5.00
N TYR A 3 -12.49 -4.81 4.59
CA TYR A 3 -11.31 -3.99 4.80
C TYR A 3 -11.74 -2.71 5.53
N GLU A 4 -10.77 -2.01 6.11
CA GLU A 4 -10.95 -0.67 6.64
C GLU A 4 -10.21 0.33 5.75
N VAL A 5 -10.73 1.53 5.64
CA VAL A 5 -10.03 2.66 5.05
C VAL A 5 -9.41 3.49 6.17
N LYS A 6 -8.09 3.67 6.12
CA LYS A 6 -7.34 4.54 7.03
C LYS A 6 -6.73 5.67 6.23
N THR A 7 -6.94 6.91 6.64
CA THR A 7 -6.34 8.08 5.98
C THR A 7 -5.13 8.54 6.79
N LEU A 8 -3.99 8.67 6.11
CA LEU A 8 -2.75 9.18 6.66
C LEU A 8 -2.42 10.53 6.02
N ASN A 9 -1.96 11.49 6.80
CA ASN A 9 -1.47 12.75 6.24
C ASN A 9 0.02 12.67 5.96
N ILE A 10 0.38 12.79 4.68
CA ILE A 10 1.75 12.72 4.21
C ILE A 10 2.16 14.08 3.68
N ARG A 11 2.96 14.80 4.45
CA ARG A 11 3.46 16.14 4.08
C ARG A 11 2.35 17.10 3.61
N GLY A 12 1.19 17.06 4.28
CA GLY A 12 0.04 17.91 3.97
C GLY A 12 -0.93 17.34 2.93
N SER A 13 -0.69 16.15 2.40
CA SER A 13 -1.63 15.45 1.50
C SER A 13 -2.21 14.21 2.19
N ASP A 14 -3.51 14.06 2.11
CA ASP A 14 -4.21 12.92 2.70
C ASP A 14 -4.14 11.70 1.78
N MET A 15 -3.62 10.60 2.31
CA MET A 15 -3.47 9.34 1.61
C MET A 15 -4.36 8.28 2.23
N ASP A 16 -5.31 7.77 1.46
CA ASP A 16 -6.11 6.62 1.88
C ASP A 16 -5.32 5.32 1.74
N CYS A 17 -5.49 4.46 2.73
CA CYS A 17 -4.93 3.12 2.74
C CYS A 17 -6.04 2.12 2.97
N LEU A 18 -6.10 1.07 2.16
CA LEU A 18 -6.92 -0.10 2.47
C LEU A 18 -6.17 -0.99 3.45
N VAL A 19 -6.82 -1.36 4.54
CA VAL A 19 -6.28 -2.23 5.58
C VAL A 19 -7.09 -3.50 5.65
N PHE A 20 -6.47 -4.60 5.30
CA PHE A 20 -7.04 -5.95 5.40
C PHE A 20 -6.36 -6.67 6.55
N LYS A 21 -7.14 -7.22 7.47
CA LYS A 21 -6.62 -7.91 8.65
C LYS A 21 -7.30 -9.25 8.83
N PRO A 22 -6.56 -10.34 9.13
CA PRO A 22 -7.16 -11.63 9.45
C PRO A 22 -8.05 -11.57 10.70
N GLU A 23 -9.18 -12.28 10.66
CA GLU A 23 -10.12 -12.41 11.78
C GLU A 23 -9.68 -13.49 12.78
N ARG A 24 -8.41 -13.51 13.15
CA ARG A 24 -7.82 -14.44 14.09
C ARG A 24 -6.82 -13.75 14.99
N GLU A 25 -6.49 -14.38 16.10
CA GLU A 25 -5.38 -13.91 16.92
C GLU A 25 -4.04 -14.06 16.19
N GLY A 26 -3.16 -13.10 16.43
CA GLY A 26 -1.79 -13.13 15.92
C GLY A 26 -0.90 -14.18 16.61
N PRO A 27 0.39 -14.16 16.32
CA PRO A 27 1.04 -13.25 15.38
C PRO A 27 0.81 -13.66 13.92
N PHE A 28 0.64 -12.69 13.03
CA PHE A 28 0.55 -12.93 11.58
C PHE A 28 1.52 -12.03 10.81
N PRO A 29 2.01 -12.52 9.66
CA PRO A 29 2.85 -11.70 8.78
C PRO A 29 2.05 -10.61 8.11
N GLY A 30 2.76 -9.61 7.57
CA GLY A 30 2.15 -8.52 6.85
C GLY A 30 2.79 -8.25 5.50
N VAL A 31 2.03 -7.56 4.64
CA VAL A 31 2.49 -7.14 3.33
C VAL A 31 1.99 -5.73 3.02
N VAL A 32 2.90 -4.89 2.52
CA VAL A 32 2.56 -3.63 1.86
C VAL A 32 2.45 -3.91 0.37
N VAL A 33 1.33 -3.56 -0.25
CA VAL A 33 1.12 -3.69 -1.68
C VAL A 33 1.18 -2.32 -2.33
N ALA A 34 2.21 -2.09 -3.15
CA ALA A 34 2.33 -0.89 -3.93
C ALA A 34 1.35 -0.93 -5.12
N GLN A 35 0.64 0.16 -5.33
CA GLN A 35 -0.46 0.26 -6.25
C GLN A 35 -0.02 0.19 -7.72
N HIS A 36 -0.85 -0.44 -8.57
CA HIS A 36 -0.69 -0.43 -10.01
C HIS A 36 -1.35 0.80 -10.68
N ILE A 37 -0.97 1.09 -11.90
CA ILE A 37 -1.43 2.30 -12.62
C ILE A 37 -2.93 2.33 -12.97
N PRO A 38 -3.60 1.24 -13.37
CA PRO A 38 -4.96 1.33 -13.91
C PRO A 38 -5.97 2.06 -13.03
N ASN A 39 -5.83 2.02 -11.73
CA ASN A 39 -6.77 2.69 -10.81
C ASN A 39 -6.26 4.06 -10.30
N ALA A 40 -5.31 4.66 -10.99
CA ALA A 40 -4.76 5.96 -10.59
C ALA A 40 -5.78 7.11 -10.60
N HIS A 41 -6.92 6.95 -11.25
CA HIS A 41 -7.94 7.97 -11.36
C HIS A 41 -9.02 7.89 -10.29
N ASP A 42 -9.47 6.67 -9.96
CA ASP A 42 -10.72 6.44 -9.25
C ASP A 42 -10.54 6.05 -7.78
N GLY A 43 -9.29 5.87 -7.36
CA GLY A 43 -8.96 5.42 -6.02
C GLY A 43 -8.99 3.90 -5.86
N LEU A 44 -8.61 3.44 -4.68
CA LEU A 44 -8.38 2.02 -4.42
C LEU A 44 -9.65 1.19 -4.41
N GLU A 45 -10.74 1.76 -3.89
CA GLU A 45 -12.00 1.03 -3.70
C GLU A 45 -12.74 0.79 -5.02
N ALA A 46 -12.44 1.57 -6.06
CA ALA A 46 -13.01 1.41 -7.39
C ALA A 46 -12.35 0.29 -8.20
N ASP A 47 -11.26 -0.29 -7.71
CA ASP A 47 -10.50 -1.30 -8.44
C ASP A 47 -10.69 -2.72 -7.85
N PRO A 48 -11.49 -3.57 -8.51
CA PRO A 48 -11.69 -4.95 -8.07
C PRO A 48 -10.39 -5.77 -7.96
N PHE A 49 -9.40 -5.48 -8.78
CA PHE A 49 -8.09 -6.15 -8.75
C PHE A 49 -7.36 -5.87 -7.43
N THR A 50 -7.34 -4.62 -7.00
CA THR A 50 -6.74 -4.21 -5.71
C THR A 50 -7.44 -4.85 -4.52
N ILE A 51 -8.77 -4.86 -4.53
CA ILE A 51 -9.58 -5.50 -3.48
C ILE A 51 -9.31 -7.02 -3.43
N ASP A 52 -9.24 -7.67 -4.60
CA ASP A 52 -8.98 -9.12 -4.68
C ASP A 52 -7.59 -9.49 -4.14
N ILE A 53 -6.57 -8.67 -4.39
CA ILE A 53 -5.23 -8.86 -3.81
C ILE A 53 -5.29 -8.87 -2.28
N GLY A 54 -5.92 -7.86 -1.67
CA GLY A 54 -6.07 -7.78 -0.22
C GLY A 54 -6.79 -8.99 0.36
N ASN A 55 -7.89 -9.40 -0.27
CA ASN A 55 -8.65 -10.58 0.13
C ASN A 55 -7.83 -11.88 0.05
N LYS A 56 -7.04 -12.05 -0.99
CA LYS A 56 -6.15 -13.21 -1.15
C LYS A 56 -5.09 -13.29 -0.06
N PHE A 57 -4.50 -12.16 0.32
CA PHE A 57 -3.52 -12.13 1.41
C PHE A 57 -4.17 -12.50 2.75
N VAL A 58 -5.31 -11.93 3.07
CA VAL A 58 -6.04 -12.26 4.30
C VAL A 58 -6.43 -13.73 4.34
N ALA A 59 -6.91 -14.29 3.22
CA ALA A 59 -7.24 -15.72 3.12
C ALA A 59 -6.05 -16.63 3.39
N LYS A 60 -4.82 -16.14 3.19
CA LYS A 60 -3.57 -16.83 3.51
C LYS A 60 -3.01 -16.47 4.89
N GLY A 61 -3.72 -15.70 5.67
CA GLY A 61 -3.36 -15.34 7.04
C GLY A 61 -2.40 -14.15 7.16
N TYR A 62 -2.27 -13.32 6.13
CA TYR A 62 -1.48 -12.10 6.15
C TYR A 62 -2.38 -10.88 6.44
N ALA A 63 -1.87 -9.90 7.18
CA ALA A 63 -2.40 -8.55 7.10
C ALA A 63 -1.86 -7.86 5.84
N CYS A 64 -2.66 -6.98 5.24
CA CYS A 64 -2.27 -6.30 4.02
C CYS A 64 -2.64 -4.82 4.12
N VAL A 65 -1.71 -3.93 3.77
CA VAL A 65 -1.94 -2.49 3.64
C VAL A 65 -1.65 -2.07 2.21
N ILE A 66 -2.60 -1.39 1.59
CA ILE A 66 -2.49 -0.90 0.21
C ILE A 66 -2.67 0.62 0.21
N PRO A 67 -1.58 1.41 0.09
CA PRO A 67 -1.67 2.87 0.07
C PRO A 67 -2.07 3.39 -1.31
N PHE A 68 -2.83 4.50 -1.35
CA PHE A 68 -3.15 5.21 -2.58
C PHE A 68 -2.01 6.17 -2.95
N ILE A 69 -1.00 5.71 -3.63
CA ILE A 69 0.22 6.47 -3.96
C ILE A 69 0.00 7.61 -4.98
N PHE A 70 -1.21 7.75 -5.53
CA PHE A 70 -1.60 8.84 -6.44
C PHE A 70 -2.35 9.98 -5.75
N HIS A 71 -2.34 10.04 -4.42
CA HIS A 71 -3.03 11.07 -3.64
C HIS A 71 -2.45 12.48 -3.80
N TRP A 72 -1.28 12.62 -4.40
CA TRP A 72 -0.58 13.89 -4.61
C TRP A 72 -1.26 14.79 -5.65
N TRP A 73 -2.16 14.24 -6.46
CA TRP A 73 -2.89 14.96 -7.49
C TRP A 73 -4.40 14.92 -7.23
N PRO A 74 -5.14 15.98 -7.62
CA PRO A 74 -6.59 15.94 -7.59
C PRO A 74 -7.15 14.73 -8.36
N ALA A 75 -8.31 14.24 -7.92
CA ALA A 75 -9.02 13.18 -8.63
C ALA A 75 -9.28 13.59 -10.09
N GLY A 76 -9.12 12.66 -11.02
CA GLY A 76 -9.30 12.89 -12.46
C GLY A 76 -8.12 13.55 -13.17
N THR A 77 -7.01 13.84 -12.49
CA THR A 77 -5.79 14.34 -13.14
C THR A 77 -5.28 13.33 -14.16
N ASP A 78 -4.92 13.79 -15.36
CA ASP A 78 -4.41 12.96 -16.45
C ASP A 78 -3.15 12.18 -16.01
N LEU A 79 -3.09 10.91 -16.40
CA LEU A 79 -1.95 10.05 -16.10
C LEU A 79 -0.62 10.58 -16.68
N ALA A 80 -0.68 11.25 -17.84
CA ALA A 80 0.51 11.86 -18.44
C ALA A 80 1.12 12.94 -17.54
N ILE A 81 0.28 13.73 -16.86
CA ILE A 81 0.71 14.76 -15.90
C ILE A 81 1.35 14.08 -14.68
N LYS A 82 0.69 13.06 -14.13
CA LYS A 82 1.22 12.30 -12.99
C LYS A 82 2.59 11.69 -13.27
N ARG A 83 2.77 11.15 -14.48
CA ARG A 83 4.08 10.59 -14.91
C ARG A 83 5.16 11.65 -15.05
N ALA A 84 4.82 12.81 -15.62
CA ALA A 84 5.76 13.92 -15.82
C ALA A 84 6.19 14.56 -14.49
N GLU A 85 5.29 14.60 -13.51
CA GLU A 85 5.51 15.23 -12.19
C GLU A 85 5.91 14.21 -11.11
N TRP A 86 6.12 12.96 -11.46
CA TRP A 86 6.41 11.90 -10.51
C TRP A 86 7.68 12.17 -9.71
N ASP A 87 7.57 12.00 -8.40
CA ASP A 87 8.68 12.19 -7.46
C ASP A 87 8.85 10.93 -6.59
N ASP A 88 9.92 10.20 -6.82
CA ASP A 88 10.23 8.98 -6.09
C ASP A 88 10.34 9.20 -4.57
N ALA A 89 10.81 10.36 -4.13
CA ALA A 89 10.91 10.68 -2.70
C ALA A 89 9.53 10.75 -2.03
N LYS A 90 8.50 11.21 -2.75
CA LYS A 90 7.12 11.20 -2.28
C LYS A 90 6.60 9.79 -2.12
N THR A 91 6.87 8.92 -3.09
CA THR A 91 6.46 7.51 -3.01
C THR A 91 7.17 6.77 -1.87
N VAL A 92 8.44 7.04 -1.65
CA VAL A 92 9.15 6.49 -0.48
C VAL A 92 8.47 6.90 0.81
N ALA A 93 8.08 8.17 0.95
CA ALA A 93 7.34 8.64 2.13
C ALA A 93 5.98 7.92 2.28
N ASP A 94 5.26 7.70 1.18
CA ASP A 94 3.99 6.97 1.18
C ASP A 94 4.17 5.53 1.66
N LEU A 95 5.15 4.83 1.11
CA LEU A 95 5.42 3.42 1.45
C LEU A 95 5.94 3.26 2.87
N ASP A 96 6.77 4.19 3.35
CA ASP A 96 7.23 4.19 4.75
C ASP A 96 6.07 4.42 5.71
N ALA A 97 5.14 5.30 5.38
CA ALA A 97 3.93 5.52 6.18
C ALA A 97 3.01 4.28 6.18
N ALA A 98 2.86 3.62 5.03
CA ALA A 98 2.10 2.37 4.94
C ALA A 98 2.76 1.24 5.76
N TYR A 99 4.07 1.14 5.74
CA TYR A 99 4.82 0.23 6.61
C TYR A 99 4.56 0.51 8.09
N GLY A 100 4.61 1.78 8.50
CA GLY A 100 4.31 2.19 9.88
C GLY A 100 2.88 1.84 10.29
N LEU A 101 1.90 2.07 9.42
CA LEU A 101 0.51 1.67 9.66
C LEU A 101 0.39 0.16 9.83
N LEU A 102 0.97 -0.63 8.91
CA LEU A 102 0.92 -2.09 8.96
C LEU A 102 1.53 -2.63 10.26
N THR A 103 2.70 -2.14 10.65
CA THR A 103 3.39 -2.61 11.87
C THR A 103 2.73 -2.15 13.16
N SER A 104 1.83 -1.16 13.10
CA SER A 104 1.04 -0.71 14.24
C SER A 104 -0.21 -1.56 14.51
N LEU A 105 -0.58 -2.45 13.60
CA LEU A 105 -1.79 -3.27 13.75
C LEU A 105 -1.62 -4.31 14.86
N ASP A 106 -2.67 -4.51 15.65
CA ASP A 106 -2.70 -5.56 16.66
C ASP A 106 -2.55 -6.95 16.02
N GLY A 107 -1.65 -7.75 16.58
CA GLY A 107 -1.39 -9.11 16.12
C GLY A 107 -0.41 -9.24 14.97
N ILE A 108 0.12 -8.14 14.45
CA ILE A 108 1.17 -8.18 13.42
C ILE A 108 2.51 -8.64 14.00
N ASP A 109 3.25 -9.44 13.27
CA ASP A 109 4.65 -9.76 13.55
C ASP A 109 5.55 -8.80 12.74
N PRO A 110 6.18 -7.81 13.38
CA PRO A 110 6.98 -6.82 12.67
C PRO A 110 8.26 -7.39 12.05
N ASN A 111 8.64 -8.62 12.39
CA ASN A 111 9.78 -9.30 11.81
C ASN A 111 9.45 -10.10 10.55
N ARG A 112 8.17 -10.11 10.13
CA ARG A 112 7.71 -10.85 8.95
C ARG A 112 6.90 -9.95 8.03
N ILE A 113 7.52 -8.86 7.56
CA ILE A 113 6.89 -7.88 6.66
C ILE A 113 7.50 -7.99 5.27
N ALA A 114 6.64 -8.10 4.28
CA ALA A 114 7.00 -8.08 2.87
C ALA A 114 6.47 -6.82 2.18
N ILE A 115 7.02 -6.52 1.02
CA ILE A 115 6.47 -5.55 0.07
C ILE A 115 6.35 -6.20 -1.29
N MET A 116 5.29 -5.88 -2.01
CA MET A 116 5.12 -6.32 -3.39
C MET A 116 4.34 -5.30 -4.21
N GLY A 117 4.31 -5.49 -5.50
CA GLY A 117 3.50 -4.70 -6.41
C GLY A 117 3.47 -5.31 -7.81
N HIS A 118 2.46 -4.91 -8.58
CA HIS A 118 2.30 -5.29 -9.97
C HIS A 118 2.57 -4.09 -10.86
N CYS A 119 3.18 -4.30 -12.04
CA CYS A 119 3.40 -3.26 -13.03
C CYS A 119 4.17 -2.06 -12.42
N TRP A 120 3.58 -0.88 -12.42
CA TRP A 120 4.12 0.31 -11.76
C TRP A 120 4.40 0.08 -10.28
N GLY A 121 3.50 -0.62 -9.60
CA GLY A 121 3.69 -1.03 -8.20
C GLY A 121 4.92 -1.95 -8.01
N GLY A 122 5.30 -2.73 -9.01
CA GLY A 122 6.53 -3.52 -8.97
C GLY A 122 7.78 -2.63 -8.87
N ARG A 123 7.85 -1.57 -9.67
CA ARG A 123 8.92 -0.56 -9.55
C ARG A 123 8.88 0.13 -8.18
N MET A 124 7.69 0.50 -7.71
CA MET A 124 7.54 1.18 -6.43
C MET A 124 7.90 0.27 -5.25
N SER A 125 7.55 -1.01 -5.31
CA SER A 125 7.92 -1.97 -4.26
C SER A 125 9.43 -2.18 -4.16
N TRP A 126 10.11 -2.23 -5.31
CA TRP A 126 11.58 -2.22 -5.33
C TRP A 126 12.14 -0.98 -4.65
N LEU A 127 11.64 0.20 -5.04
CA LEU A 127 12.08 1.47 -4.46
C LEU A 127 11.86 1.49 -2.94
N GLY A 128 10.69 1.06 -2.47
CA GLY A 128 10.37 0.95 -1.05
C GLY A 128 11.32 0.02 -0.30
N ALA A 129 11.63 -1.14 -0.86
CA ALA A 129 12.55 -2.09 -0.25
C ALA A 129 14.00 -1.58 -0.20
N CYS A 130 14.44 -0.81 -1.20
CA CYS A 130 15.76 -0.18 -1.20
C CYS A 130 15.91 0.85 -0.06
N HIS A 131 14.83 1.54 0.29
CA HIS A 131 14.83 2.58 1.32
C HIS A 131 14.47 2.08 2.72
N ASN A 132 13.82 0.93 2.82
CA ASN A 132 13.46 0.33 4.10
C ASN A 132 14.00 -1.11 4.23
N PRO A 133 15.13 -1.30 4.92
CA PRO A 133 15.77 -2.62 5.06
C PRO A 133 15.02 -3.58 5.99
N GLN A 134 13.92 -3.16 6.60
CA GLN A 134 13.11 -3.98 7.49
C GLN A 134 12.18 -4.95 6.72
N TYR A 135 11.93 -4.71 5.44
CA TYR A 135 11.25 -5.69 4.59
C TYR A 135 12.10 -6.95 4.46
N LYS A 136 11.47 -8.11 4.65
CA LYS A 136 12.15 -9.42 4.58
C LYS A 136 12.03 -10.06 3.20
N VAL A 137 11.02 -9.66 2.44
CA VAL A 137 10.72 -10.20 1.11
C VAL A 137 10.24 -9.06 0.21
N LEU A 138 10.68 -9.10 -1.04
CA LEU A 138 10.25 -8.25 -2.14
C LEU A 138 9.79 -9.13 -3.30
#